data_bc15994a1f3145e6fcf9a1c6e74c65f1
#
_entry.id   bc15994a1f3145e6fcf9a1c6e74c65f1
#
_cell.length_a   1.000
_cell.length_b   1.000
_cell.length_c   1.000
_cell.angle_alpha   90.00
_cell.angle_beta   90.00
_cell.angle_gamma   90.00
#
_symmetry.space_group_name_H-M   'P 1'
#
loop_
_entity.id
_entity.type
_entity.pdbx_description
1 polymer ?
#
loop_
_entity_poly.entity_id
_entity_poly.type
_entity_poly.pdbx_seq_one_letter_code
_entity_poly.pdbx_strand_id
1 'polypeptide(L)'
;MAAKPSIPKGTRDFSPVEMAKRNYIFNTIRDVYHLYGFQQIETPSMEMLSTLMGKYGDEGDKLLFKIQNSGDYFSGITDEELLSRNAVKLASKFCEKGLRYDLTVPFARYVVMHRDEITFPFKRYQIQPVWRADRPQKGRYREFYQCDADVVGSDSLLNEVELMQIVDTVFSRFNIRVCIKINNRKILSGIAEIIGEADKIVDITVAIDKLDKIGLENVNTELKEKGISDEAIAKLQPIILLSGTNAEKLATLKSVLAASETGMKGVEESEFILGTLETMGLQNEIELDLTLARGLNYYTGAIFEVKALDVQIGSITGGGRYDNLTGVFGMTGVSGVGI
;
A
#
# COMPACT_ATOMS: atom_id res chain seq x y z
N MET A 1 3.30 -41.55 22.52
CA MET A 1 2.95 -41.37 21.06
C MET A 1 3.76 -40.20 20.54
N ALA A 2 4.44 -40.37 19.38
CA ALA A 2 5.12 -39.23 18.75
C ALA A 2 4.05 -38.20 18.28
N ALA A 3 4.31 -36.92 18.51
CA ALA A 3 3.44 -35.86 18.02
C ALA A 3 3.42 -35.87 16.48
N LYS A 4 2.24 -35.74 15.89
CA LYS A 4 2.12 -35.62 14.42
C LYS A 4 2.73 -34.29 13.98
N PRO A 5 3.69 -34.30 13.05
CA PRO A 5 4.28 -33.05 12.54
C PRO A 5 3.20 -32.12 11.97
N SER A 6 3.36 -30.82 12.21
CA SER A 6 2.47 -29.79 11.66
C SER A 6 3.23 -28.48 11.46
N ILE A 7 2.72 -27.65 10.58
CA ILE A 7 3.24 -26.30 10.33
C ILE A 7 2.30 -25.25 10.90
N PRO A 8 2.75 -24.04 11.22
CA PRO A 8 1.92 -22.97 11.70
C PRO A 8 0.79 -22.64 10.71
N LYS A 9 -0.40 -22.35 11.23
CA LYS A 9 -1.56 -22.01 10.41
C LYS A 9 -1.30 -20.73 9.60
N GLY A 10 -1.50 -20.81 8.28
CA GLY A 10 -1.27 -19.69 7.37
C GLY A 10 0.15 -19.62 6.81
N THR A 11 0.97 -20.62 7.06
CA THR A 11 2.26 -20.86 6.39
C THR A 11 2.16 -22.09 5.51
N ARG A 12 3.14 -22.34 4.66
CA ARG A 12 3.17 -23.52 3.79
C ARG A 12 4.59 -23.88 3.38
N ASP A 13 4.80 -25.18 3.13
CA ASP A 13 5.98 -25.68 2.45
C ASP A 13 5.83 -25.52 0.93
N PHE A 14 6.94 -25.50 0.22
CA PHE A 14 7.00 -25.45 -1.23
C PHE A 14 7.79 -26.62 -1.75
N SER A 15 7.16 -27.45 -2.59
CA SER A 15 7.82 -28.54 -3.28
C SER A 15 8.85 -28.04 -4.31
N PRO A 16 9.77 -28.88 -4.79
CA PRO A 16 10.74 -28.47 -5.83
C PRO A 16 10.09 -27.90 -7.09
N VAL A 17 8.93 -28.44 -7.51
CA VAL A 17 8.20 -27.94 -8.68
C VAL A 17 7.60 -26.55 -8.39
N GLU A 18 7.06 -26.33 -7.20
CA GLU A 18 6.56 -25.02 -6.80
C GLU A 18 7.69 -24.00 -6.70
N MET A 19 8.86 -24.41 -6.18
CA MET A 19 10.05 -23.56 -6.12
C MET A 19 10.56 -23.18 -7.51
N ALA A 20 10.52 -24.08 -8.49
CA ALA A 20 10.87 -23.74 -9.88
C ALA A 20 9.95 -22.67 -10.45
N LYS A 21 8.63 -22.76 -10.21
CA LYS A 21 7.65 -21.73 -10.61
C LYS A 21 7.89 -20.39 -9.90
N ARG A 22 8.15 -20.43 -8.60
CA ARG A 22 8.44 -19.23 -7.81
C ARG A 22 9.71 -18.52 -8.30
N ASN A 23 10.77 -19.29 -8.55
CA ASN A 23 12.01 -18.74 -9.06
C ASN A 23 11.85 -18.12 -10.46
N TYR A 24 11.03 -18.73 -11.33
CA TYR A 24 10.67 -18.12 -12.61
C TYR A 24 10.00 -16.74 -12.41
N ILE A 25 9.04 -16.64 -11.48
CA ILE A 25 8.36 -15.37 -11.16
C ILE A 25 9.37 -14.34 -10.63
N PHE A 26 10.16 -14.72 -9.62
CA PHE A 26 11.13 -13.81 -9.00
C PHE A 26 12.22 -13.35 -9.99
N ASN A 27 12.71 -14.24 -10.84
CA ASN A 27 13.72 -13.89 -11.82
C ASN A 27 13.16 -12.94 -12.88
N THR A 28 11.94 -13.20 -13.38
CA THR A 28 11.28 -12.31 -14.35
C THR A 28 11.10 -10.91 -13.76
N ILE A 29 10.64 -10.79 -12.52
CA ILE A 29 10.46 -9.49 -11.85
C ILE A 29 11.83 -8.81 -11.65
N ARG A 30 12.84 -9.54 -11.17
CA ARG A 30 14.20 -9.03 -10.95
C ARG A 30 14.81 -8.50 -12.23
N ASP A 31 14.67 -9.23 -13.34
CA ASP A 31 15.17 -8.82 -14.65
C ASP A 31 14.53 -7.51 -15.12
N VAL A 32 13.22 -7.34 -14.87
CA VAL A 32 12.53 -6.08 -15.18
C VAL A 32 13.03 -4.96 -14.28
N TYR A 33 13.18 -5.17 -12.98
CA TYR A 33 13.71 -4.15 -12.07
C TYR A 33 15.12 -3.71 -12.48
N HIS A 34 15.99 -4.64 -12.88
CA HIS A 34 17.33 -4.31 -13.38
C HIS A 34 17.27 -3.51 -14.70
N LEU A 35 16.33 -3.83 -15.61
CA LEU A 35 16.14 -3.10 -16.86
C LEU A 35 15.84 -1.62 -16.63
N TYR A 36 15.10 -1.31 -15.54
CA TYR A 36 14.76 0.07 -15.14
C TYR A 36 15.77 0.69 -14.16
N GLY A 37 16.90 0.03 -13.90
CA GLY A 37 17.99 0.56 -13.09
C GLY A 37 17.77 0.50 -11.58
N PHE A 38 16.85 -0.34 -11.11
CA PHE A 38 16.65 -0.55 -9.67
C PHE A 38 17.74 -1.43 -9.08
N GLN A 39 18.22 -1.07 -7.90
CA GLN A 39 19.26 -1.77 -7.16
C GLN A 39 18.66 -2.65 -6.07
N GLN A 40 19.16 -3.87 -5.94
CA GLN A 40 18.71 -4.78 -4.89
C GLN A 40 19.27 -4.37 -3.54
N ILE A 41 18.37 -4.31 -2.55
CA ILE A 41 18.75 -4.26 -1.14
C ILE A 41 18.01 -5.36 -0.37
N GLU A 42 18.47 -5.64 0.84
CA GLU A 42 17.77 -6.47 1.81
C GLU A 42 17.75 -5.80 3.17
N THR A 43 16.68 -5.97 3.91
CA THR A 43 16.55 -5.55 5.29
C THR A 43 16.33 -6.76 6.19
N PRO A 44 16.64 -6.70 7.49
CA PRO A 44 16.39 -7.82 8.42
C PRO A 44 14.91 -8.24 8.44
N SER A 45 14.67 -9.52 8.64
CA SER A 45 13.31 -10.06 8.86
C SER A 45 12.70 -9.58 10.17
N MET A 46 13.55 -9.29 11.15
CA MET A 46 13.18 -8.73 12.45
C MET A 46 13.52 -7.25 12.50
N GLU A 47 12.57 -6.45 12.96
CA GLU A 47 12.74 -5.03 13.22
C GLU A 47 12.47 -4.74 14.70
N MET A 48 12.98 -3.63 15.18
CA MET A 48 12.58 -3.13 16.51
C MET A 48 11.08 -2.84 16.50
N LEU A 49 10.37 -3.25 17.53
CA LEU A 49 8.93 -3.03 17.60
C LEU A 49 8.57 -1.55 17.56
N SER A 50 9.43 -0.67 18.09
CA SER A 50 9.32 0.79 17.98
C SER A 50 9.39 1.32 16.53
N THR A 51 10.08 0.59 15.64
CA THR A 51 10.10 0.90 14.20
C THR A 51 8.79 0.56 13.54
N LEU A 52 8.15 -0.53 13.94
CA LEU A 52 6.93 -1.06 13.30
C LEU A 52 5.65 -0.43 13.85
N MET A 53 5.55 -0.26 15.16
CA MET A 53 4.33 0.21 15.84
C MET A 53 3.96 1.65 15.46
N GLY A 54 2.66 1.88 15.31
CA GLY A 54 2.10 3.20 14.97
C GLY A 54 2.26 3.62 13.50
N LYS A 55 2.76 2.72 12.62
CA LYS A 55 2.97 3.02 11.20
C LYS A 55 1.84 2.49 10.30
N TYR A 56 1.13 1.48 10.77
CA TYR A 56 0.11 0.76 10.00
C TYR A 56 -1.32 1.06 10.46
N GLY A 57 -1.49 1.99 11.40
CA GLY A 57 -2.75 2.24 12.08
C GLY A 57 -3.12 1.13 13.09
N ASP A 58 -4.18 1.35 13.87
CA ASP A 58 -4.57 0.46 14.96
C ASP A 58 -4.85 -0.98 14.53
N GLU A 59 -5.39 -1.17 13.33
CA GLU A 59 -5.66 -2.51 12.79
C GLU A 59 -4.36 -3.21 12.37
N GLY A 60 -3.47 -2.51 11.68
CA GLY A 60 -2.18 -3.06 11.26
C GLY A 60 -1.30 -3.45 12.45
N ASP A 61 -1.28 -2.62 13.49
CA ASP A 61 -0.52 -2.89 14.71
C ASP A 61 -0.97 -4.18 15.44
N LYS A 62 -2.25 -4.56 15.30
CA LYS A 62 -2.78 -5.83 15.82
C LYS A 62 -2.31 -7.04 14.99
N LEU A 63 -1.93 -6.82 13.75
CA LEU A 63 -1.48 -7.85 12.82
C LEU A 63 0.04 -8.10 12.85
N LEU A 64 0.80 -7.33 13.64
CA LEU A 64 2.23 -7.53 13.81
C LEU A 64 2.52 -8.80 14.64
N PHE A 65 3.37 -9.67 14.10
CA PHE A 65 3.98 -10.75 14.88
C PHE A 65 5.05 -10.19 15.78
N LYS A 66 4.79 -10.25 17.08
CA LYS A 66 5.72 -9.81 18.13
C LYS A 66 6.61 -10.98 18.55
N ILE A 67 7.91 -10.73 18.71
CA ILE A 67 8.90 -11.73 19.10
C ILE A 67 9.21 -11.55 20.57
N GLN A 68 8.92 -12.57 21.35
CA GLN A 68 9.21 -12.60 22.78
C GLN A 68 10.73 -12.52 23.01
N ASN A 69 11.14 -11.70 23.96
CA ASN A 69 12.54 -11.55 24.35
C ASN A 69 13.12 -12.88 24.84
N SER A 70 14.38 -13.11 24.53
CA SER A 70 15.11 -14.30 24.99
C SER A 70 15.52 -14.14 26.46
N GLY A 71 15.71 -15.23 27.16
CA GLY A 71 16.12 -15.22 28.56
C GLY A 71 14.95 -14.99 29.53
N ASP A 72 15.21 -14.29 30.63
CA ASP A 72 14.18 -13.94 31.60
C ASP A 72 13.38 -12.72 31.14
N TYR A 73 12.33 -12.98 30.38
CA TYR A 73 11.43 -11.92 29.85
C TYR A 73 10.49 -11.32 30.91
N PHE A 74 10.48 -11.84 32.15
CA PHE A 74 9.82 -11.21 33.30
C PHE A 74 10.70 -10.18 33.99
N SER A 75 11.99 -10.15 33.69
CA SER A 75 12.90 -9.17 34.26
C SER A 75 12.43 -7.73 34.04
N GLY A 76 12.32 -6.96 35.11
CA GLY A 76 11.85 -5.57 35.05
C GLY A 76 10.32 -5.38 34.92
N ILE A 77 9.55 -6.44 35.13
CA ILE A 77 8.08 -6.38 35.16
C ILE A 77 7.63 -6.55 36.61
N THR A 78 6.77 -5.64 37.08
CA THR A 78 6.23 -5.70 38.44
C THR A 78 5.03 -6.65 38.52
N ASP A 79 4.76 -7.18 39.74
CA ASP A 79 3.58 -8.00 39.99
C ASP A 79 2.28 -7.25 39.65
N GLU A 80 2.23 -5.94 39.95
CA GLU A 80 1.09 -5.07 39.61
C GLU A 80 0.84 -5.04 38.09
N GLU A 81 1.90 -4.91 37.27
CA GLU A 81 1.79 -4.92 35.83
C GLU A 81 1.30 -6.26 35.30
N LEU A 82 1.81 -7.38 35.83
CA LEU A 82 1.34 -8.72 35.48
C LEU A 82 -0.13 -8.93 35.86
N LEU A 83 -0.53 -8.51 37.05
CA LEU A 83 -1.90 -8.62 37.52
C LEU A 83 -2.88 -7.72 36.77
N SER A 84 -2.40 -6.64 36.17
CA SER A 84 -3.22 -5.75 35.32
C SER A 84 -3.84 -6.47 34.11
N ARG A 85 -3.24 -7.56 33.66
CA ARG A 85 -3.63 -8.32 32.44
C ARG A 85 -3.77 -7.46 31.19
N ASN A 86 -3.11 -6.29 31.15
CA ASN A 86 -3.12 -5.42 30.00
C ASN A 86 -2.15 -5.97 28.93
N ALA A 87 -2.71 -6.74 27.97
CA ALA A 87 -1.93 -7.43 26.95
C ALA A 87 -1.09 -6.47 26.08
N VAL A 88 -1.59 -5.28 25.79
CA VAL A 88 -0.86 -4.29 24.97
C VAL A 88 0.36 -3.77 25.73
N LYS A 89 0.17 -3.36 26.99
CA LYS A 89 1.25 -2.86 27.84
C LYS A 89 2.29 -3.94 28.15
N LEU A 90 1.85 -5.16 28.41
CA LEU A 90 2.74 -6.29 28.67
C LEU A 90 3.51 -6.71 27.41
N ALA A 91 2.85 -6.73 26.24
CA ALA A 91 3.50 -7.09 24.99
C ALA A 91 4.68 -6.17 24.67
N SER A 92 4.59 -4.86 24.95
CA SER A 92 5.71 -3.92 24.73
C SER A 92 6.92 -4.18 25.65
N LYS A 93 6.72 -4.84 26.80
CA LYS A 93 7.78 -5.23 27.71
C LYS A 93 8.36 -6.61 27.41
N PHE A 94 7.51 -7.56 27.01
CA PHE A 94 7.94 -8.91 26.62
C PHE A 94 8.61 -8.98 25.25
N CYS A 95 8.34 -8.01 24.39
CA CYS A 95 8.74 -8.03 22.99
C CYS A 95 9.41 -6.71 22.59
N GLU A 96 10.71 -6.72 22.37
CA GLU A 96 11.44 -5.59 21.80
C GLU A 96 11.40 -5.59 20.26
N LYS A 97 11.15 -6.75 19.67
CA LYS A 97 11.23 -7.00 18.24
C LYS A 97 9.93 -7.57 17.71
N GLY A 98 9.71 -7.38 16.42
CA GLY A 98 8.64 -8.02 15.65
C GLY A 98 9.13 -8.47 14.28
N LEU A 99 8.37 -9.34 13.63
CA LEU A 99 8.57 -9.64 12.22
C LEU A 99 8.03 -8.48 11.39
N ARG A 100 8.77 -8.09 10.36
CA ARG A 100 8.34 -7.00 9.46
C ARG A 100 7.01 -7.34 8.79
N TYR A 101 6.13 -6.34 8.76
CA TYR A 101 4.77 -6.43 8.20
C TYR A 101 4.76 -6.19 6.68
N ASP A 102 5.66 -5.32 6.23
CA ASP A 102 5.91 -4.96 4.84
C ASP A 102 7.41 -4.71 4.61
N LEU A 103 7.78 -4.30 3.41
CA LEU A 103 9.15 -3.91 3.08
C LEU A 103 9.33 -2.37 3.08
N THR A 104 8.26 -1.60 3.05
CA THR A 104 8.29 -0.13 2.90
C THR A 104 8.74 0.57 4.17
N VAL A 105 8.21 0.19 5.35
CA VAL A 105 8.63 0.80 6.64
C VAL A 105 10.09 0.46 6.97
N PRO A 106 10.55 -0.81 6.86
CA PRO A 106 11.97 -1.14 6.97
C PRO A 106 12.85 -0.38 5.98
N PHE A 107 12.38 -0.16 4.76
CA PHE A 107 13.08 0.62 3.75
C PHE A 107 13.21 2.10 4.16
N ALA A 108 12.15 2.73 4.65
CA ALA A 108 12.22 4.10 5.13
C ALA A 108 13.25 4.26 6.26
N ARG A 109 13.29 3.31 7.21
CA ARG A 109 14.34 3.24 8.24
C ARG A 109 15.72 3.08 7.61
N TYR A 110 15.88 2.21 6.60
CA TYR A 110 17.14 1.98 5.89
C TYR A 110 17.64 3.28 5.25
N VAL A 111 16.78 4.01 4.53
CA VAL A 111 17.13 5.30 3.88
C VAL A 111 17.68 6.29 4.91
N VAL A 112 17.01 6.43 6.06
CA VAL A 112 17.45 7.36 7.11
C VAL A 112 18.79 6.96 7.72
N MET A 113 19.00 5.66 7.97
CA MET A 113 20.25 5.16 8.56
C MET A 113 21.44 5.23 7.62
N HIS A 114 21.21 5.14 6.31
CA HIS A 114 22.26 5.13 5.27
C HIS A 114 22.25 6.38 4.39
N ARG A 115 21.65 7.49 4.87
CA ARG A 115 21.48 8.72 4.10
C ARG A 115 22.77 9.27 3.51
N ASP A 116 23.89 9.10 4.22
CA ASP A 116 25.20 9.59 3.81
C ASP A 116 25.91 8.66 2.80
N GLU A 117 25.37 7.47 2.58
CA GLU A 117 25.84 6.44 1.64
C GLU A 117 24.99 6.38 0.36
N ILE A 118 23.76 6.91 0.42
CA ILE A 118 22.78 6.88 -0.66
C ILE A 118 22.91 8.12 -1.54
N THR A 119 22.94 7.90 -2.85
CA THR A 119 22.81 8.99 -3.83
C THR A 119 21.35 9.08 -4.29
N PHE A 120 20.74 10.25 -4.12
CA PHE A 120 19.37 10.51 -4.58
C PHE A 120 19.34 10.98 -6.05
N PRO A 121 18.32 10.64 -6.85
CA PRO A 121 17.24 9.73 -6.51
C PRO A 121 17.72 8.29 -6.39
N PHE A 122 17.25 7.58 -5.36
CA PHE A 122 17.60 6.19 -5.11
C PHE A 122 16.47 5.26 -5.52
N LYS A 123 16.76 4.39 -6.49
CA LYS A 123 15.87 3.34 -6.98
C LYS A 123 16.27 2.00 -6.36
N ARG A 124 15.44 1.45 -5.50
CA ARG A 124 15.71 0.15 -4.88
C ARG A 124 14.61 -0.86 -5.19
N TYR A 125 14.95 -2.13 -5.17
CA TYR A 125 13.95 -3.21 -5.08
C TYR A 125 14.31 -4.21 -3.97
N GLN A 126 13.27 -4.88 -3.43
CA GLN A 126 13.41 -6.00 -2.50
C GLN A 126 12.44 -7.11 -2.92
N ILE A 127 12.91 -8.37 -2.85
CA ILE A 127 12.08 -9.56 -3.01
C ILE A 127 12.31 -10.41 -1.77
N GLN A 128 11.50 -10.21 -0.74
CA GLN A 128 11.71 -10.80 0.57
C GLN A 128 10.37 -11.19 1.23
N PRO A 129 10.39 -12.15 2.19
CA PRO A 129 9.18 -12.53 2.92
C PRO A 129 8.77 -11.45 3.92
N VAL A 130 7.44 -11.36 4.15
CA VAL A 130 6.80 -10.52 5.17
C VAL A 130 5.77 -11.35 5.94
N TRP A 131 5.37 -10.87 7.12
CA TRP A 131 4.52 -11.61 8.04
C TRP A 131 3.37 -10.76 8.55
N ARG A 132 2.14 -11.28 8.38
CA ARG A 132 0.92 -10.63 8.86
C ARG A 132 0.05 -11.62 9.61
N ALA A 133 -0.38 -11.28 10.81
CA ALA A 133 -1.22 -12.16 11.63
C ALA A 133 -2.69 -12.21 11.16
N ASP A 134 -2.95 -11.95 9.89
CA ASP A 134 -4.26 -12.05 9.26
C ASP A 134 -4.92 -13.41 9.48
N ARG A 135 -6.27 -13.42 9.43
CA ARG A 135 -7.02 -14.67 9.36
C ARG A 135 -6.74 -15.35 8.02
N PRO A 136 -6.12 -16.55 8.01
CA PRO A 136 -5.79 -17.23 6.77
C PRO A 136 -7.06 -17.59 5.98
N GLN A 137 -7.02 -17.32 4.66
CA GLN A 137 -8.05 -17.70 3.71
C GLN A 137 -7.41 -17.98 2.35
N LYS A 138 -8.20 -18.44 1.35
CA LYS A 138 -7.67 -18.70 0.02
C LYS A 138 -6.97 -17.45 -0.55
N GLY A 139 -5.69 -17.59 -0.92
CA GLY A 139 -4.86 -16.50 -1.44
C GLY A 139 -4.31 -15.52 -0.39
N ARG A 140 -4.61 -15.71 0.92
CA ARG A 140 -4.09 -14.88 2.00
C ARG A 140 -3.39 -15.74 3.05
N TYR A 141 -2.07 -15.60 3.10
CA TYR A 141 -1.18 -16.31 4.00
C TYR A 141 -0.66 -15.38 5.10
N ARG A 142 -0.12 -15.96 6.16
CA ARG A 142 0.55 -15.22 7.23
C ARG A 142 2.02 -14.96 6.96
N GLU A 143 2.60 -15.77 6.08
CA GLU A 143 3.94 -15.59 5.53
C GLU A 143 3.86 -15.60 4.01
N PHE A 144 4.34 -14.54 3.37
CA PHE A 144 4.33 -14.40 1.92
C PHE A 144 5.44 -13.47 1.47
N TYR A 145 5.77 -13.52 0.18
CA TYR A 145 6.78 -12.63 -0.40
C TYR A 145 6.12 -11.37 -0.95
N GLN A 146 6.77 -10.24 -0.70
CA GLN A 146 6.57 -9.00 -1.44
C GLN A 146 7.72 -8.79 -2.44
N CYS A 147 7.41 -8.19 -3.57
CA CYS A 147 8.36 -7.80 -4.61
C CYS A 147 8.18 -6.29 -4.80
N ASP A 148 8.83 -5.51 -3.96
CA ASP A 148 8.65 -4.07 -3.89
C ASP A 148 9.73 -3.34 -4.69
N ALA A 149 9.35 -2.29 -5.40
CA ALA A 149 10.23 -1.34 -6.07
C ALA A 149 9.86 0.08 -5.67
N ASP A 150 10.82 0.88 -5.21
CA ASP A 150 10.61 2.25 -4.76
C ASP A 150 11.67 3.19 -5.32
N VAL A 151 11.26 4.44 -5.55
CA VAL A 151 12.13 5.57 -5.86
C VAL A 151 11.99 6.59 -4.75
N VAL A 152 13.09 7.01 -4.12
CA VAL A 152 13.09 8.06 -3.09
C VAL A 152 14.02 9.20 -3.47
N GLY A 153 13.67 10.41 -3.03
CA GLY A 153 14.45 11.63 -3.29
C GLY A 153 14.18 12.26 -4.64
N SER A 154 12.97 12.07 -5.20
CA SER A 154 12.53 12.73 -6.42
C SER A 154 11.03 12.98 -6.41
N ASP A 155 10.63 14.21 -6.71
CA ASP A 155 9.24 14.64 -6.85
C ASP A 155 8.69 14.45 -8.28
N SER A 156 9.53 13.99 -9.22
CA SER A 156 9.12 13.82 -10.61
C SER A 156 8.02 12.77 -10.74
N LEU A 157 6.94 13.13 -11.42
CA LEU A 157 5.84 12.23 -11.77
C LEU A 157 6.23 11.16 -12.80
N LEU A 158 7.40 11.30 -13.44
CA LEU A 158 7.96 10.25 -14.30
C LEU A 158 8.30 8.99 -13.51
N ASN A 159 8.47 9.08 -12.19
CA ASN A 159 8.67 7.91 -11.34
C ASN A 159 7.40 7.03 -11.30
N GLU A 160 6.22 7.65 -11.21
CA GLU A 160 4.94 6.93 -11.29
C GLU A 160 4.77 6.28 -12.67
N VAL A 161 5.07 7.01 -13.74
CA VAL A 161 5.03 6.50 -15.11
C VAL A 161 5.93 5.27 -15.24
N GLU A 162 7.15 5.34 -14.76
CA GLU A 162 8.12 4.24 -14.82
C GLU A 162 7.63 3.01 -14.02
N LEU A 163 7.09 3.21 -12.81
CA LEU A 163 6.53 2.11 -12.03
C LEU A 163 5.36 1.42 -12.74
N MET A 164 4.49 2.18 -13.42
CA MET A 164 3.40 1.60 -14.20
C MET A 164 3.91 0.84 -15.44
N GLN A 165 4.98 1.31 -16.08
CA GLN A 165 5.65 0.57 -17.15
C GLN A 165 6.30 -0.72 -16.66
N ILE A 166 6.88 -0.72 -15.47
CA ILE A 166 7.42 -1.93 -14.82
C ILE A 166 6.29 -2.94 -14.62
N VAL A 167 5.14 -2.53 -14.08
CA VAL A 167 3.97 -3.39 -13.91
C VAL A 167 3.52 -3.96 -15.26
N ASP A 168 3.32 -3.10 -16.25
CA ASP A 168 2.93 -3.51 -17.61
C ASP A 168 3.90 -4.54 -18.19
N THR A 169 5.20 -4.28 -18.10
CA THR A 169 6.25 -5.17 -18.60
C THR A 169 6.26 -6.52 -17.89
N VAL A 170 6.13 -6.54 -16.56
CA VAL A 170 6.11 -7.78 -15.77
C VAL A 170 4.93 -8.65 -16.16
N PHE A 171 3.72 -8.09 -16.19
CA PHE A 171 2.52 -8.87 -16.49
C PHE A 171 2.43 -9.28 -17.96
N SER A 172 2.94 -8.47 -18.88
CA SER A 172 3.10 -8.85 -20.29
C SER A 172 4.06 -10.05 -20.45
N ARG A 173 5.19 -10.07 -19.74
CA ARG A 173 6.12 -11.22 -19.74
C ARG A 173 5.51 -12.50 -19.14
N PHE A 174 4.58 -12.35 -18.19
CA PHE A 174 3.83 -13.48 -17.65
C PHE A 174 2.66 -13.92 -18.54
N ASN A 175 2.34 -13.16 -19.59
CA ASN A 175 1.15 -13.34 -20.40
C ASN A 175 -0.14 -13.35 -19.55
N ILE A 176 -0.21 -12.45 -18.56
CA ILE A 176 -1.36 -12.24 -17.68
C ILE A 176 -1.93 -10.87 -17.98
N ARG A 177 -3.20 -10.81 -18.37
CA ARG A 177 -3.88 -9.55 -18.59
C ARG A 177 -4.29 -8.93 -17.26
N VAL A 178 -3.99 -7.64 -17.10
CA VAL A 178 -4.32 -6.89 -15.90
C VAL A 178 -4.93 -5.53 -16.25
N CYS A 179 -5.67 -4.97 -15.30
CA CYS A 179 -6.04 -3.56 -15.30
C CYS A 179 -5.25 -2.85 -14.19
N ILE A 180 -4.53 -1.81 -14.58
CA ILE A 180 -3.81 -0.92 -13.66
C ILE A 180 -4.77 0.20 -13.29
N LYS A 181 -5.28 0.18 -12.08
CA LYS A 181 -6.13 1.25 -11.55
C LYS A 181 -5.28 2.32 -10.90
N ILE A 182 -5.56 3.57 -11.21
CA ILE A 182 -4.89 4.74 -10.65
C ILE A 182 -5.91 5.70 -10.07
N ASN A 183 -5.57 6.33 -8.95
CA ASN A 183 -6.26 7.49 -8.40
C ASN A 183 -5.22 8.43 -7.76
N ASN A 184 -5.66 9.52 -7.16
CA ASN A 184 -4.79 10.45 -6.44
C ASN A 184 -5.44 10.88 -5.12
N ARG A 185 -4.67 10.83 -4.02
CA ARG A 185 -5.15 11.26 -2.69
C ARG A 185 -5.61 12.72 -2.68
N LYS A 186 -4.98 13.57 -3.50
CA LYS A 186 -5.35 14.97 -3.65
C LYS A 186 -6.71 15.15 -4.33
N ILE A 187 -7.06 14.28 -5.30
CA ILE A 187 -8.41 14.24 -5.88
C ILE A 187 -9.43 13.89 -4.80
N LEU A 188 -9.17 12.84 -4.01
CA LEU A 188 -10.07 12.43 -2.93
C LEU A 188 -10.22 13.52 -1.86
N SER A 189 -9.13 14.22 -1.51
CA SER A 189 -9.18 15.36 -0.60
C SER A 189 -10.02 16.53 -1.18
N GLY A 190 -9.80 16.85 -2.45
CA GLY A 190 -10.59 17.87 -3.15
C GLY A 190 -12.07 17.53 -3.21
N ILE A 191 -12.42 16.27 -3.42
CA ILE A 191 -13.83 15.80 -3.35
C ILE A 191 -14.40 16.07 -1.95
N ALA A 192 -13.68 15.71 -0.89
CA ALA A 192 -14.12 15.96 0.49
C ALA A 192 -14.27 17.46 0.78
N GLU A 193 -13.40 18.32 0.24
CA GLU A 193 -13.49 19.78 0.36
C GLU A 193 -14.77 20.33 -0.31
N ILE A 194 -15.05 19.96 -1.56
CA ILE A 194 -16.19 20.51 -2.31
C ILE A 194 -17.55 20.04 -1.80
N ILE A 195 -17.61 18.86 -1.16
CA ILE A 195 -18.84 18.39 -0.52
C ILE A 195 -19.02 18.94 0.90
N GLY A 196 -18.01 19.67 1.43
CA GLY A 196 -18.06 20.31 2.75
C GLY A 196 -17.71 19.41 3.92
N GLU A 197 -16.99 18.29 3.69
CA GLU A 197 -16.67 17.27 4.70
C GLU A 197 -15.15 16.96 4.73
N ALA A 198 -14.32 18.00 4.58
CA ALA A 198 -12.86 17.86 4.48
C ALA A 198 -12.21 17.15 5.70
N ASP A 199 -12.74 17.38 6.90
CA ASP A 199 -12.30 16.77 8.16
C ASP A 199 -12.62 15.27 8.26
N LYS A 200 -13.52 14.76 7.41
CA LYS A 200 -13.94 13.36 7.39
C LYS A 200 -13.40 12.56 6.20
N ILE A 201 -12.35 13.04 5.55
CA ILE A 201 -11.74 12.38 4.37
C ILE A 201 -11.41 10.90 4.62
N VAL A 202 -10.97 10.54 5.80
CA VAL A 202 -10.64 9.15 6.16
C VAL A 202 -11.89 8.28 6.15
N ASP A 203 -12.98 8.74 6.76
CA ASP A 203 -14.25 8.02 6.82
C ASP A 203 -14.87 7.86 5.42
N ILE A 204 -14.80 8.92 4.61
CA ILE A 204 -15.28 8.92 3.22
C ILE A 204 -14.49 7.90 2.39
N THR A 205 -13.17 7.93 2.45
CA THR A 205 -12.32 7.04 1.66
C THR A 205 -12.46 5.57 2.07
N VAL A 206 -12.59 5.30 3.37
CA VAL A 206 -12.84 3.93 3.89
C VAL A 206 -14.18 3.37 3.42
N ALA A 207 -15.22 4.21 3.35
CA ALA A 207 -16.53 3.80 2.85
C ALA A 207 -16.51 3.55 1.33
N ILE A 208 -15.92 4.47 0.55
CA ILE A 208 -15.81 4.36 -0.91
C ILE A 208 -15.03 3.09 -1.33
N ASP A 209 -13.94 2.74 -0.63
CA ASP A 209 -13.14 1.53 -0.93
C ASP A 209 -13.96 0.22 -0.87
N LYS A 210 -15.09 0.25 -0.23
CA LYS A 210 -15.97 -0.91 -0.10
C LYS A 210 -17.02 -0.99 -1.21
N LEU A 211 -17.12 0.02 -2.09
CA LEU A 211 -18.21 0.14 -3.07
C LEU A 211 -18.38 -1.14 -3.91
N ASP A 212 -17.28 -1.69 -4.44
CA ASP A 212 -17.29 -2.93 -5.23
C ASP A 212 -17.79 -4.17 -4.44
N LYS A 213 -17.70 -4.14 -3.10
CA LYS A 213 -17.99 -5.29 -2.24
C LYS A 213 -19.37 -5.26 -1.64
N ILE A 214 -19.81 -4.08 -1.20
CA ILE A 214 -21.07 -3.94 -0.44
C ILE A 214 -22.15 -3.17 -1.20
N GLY A 215 -21.83 -2.55 -2.32
CA GLY A 215 -22.74 -1.77 -3.14
C GLY A 215 -23.05 -0.38 -2.60
N LEU A 216 -23.61 0.47 -3.46
CA LEU A 216 -23.81 1.91 -3.21
C LEU A 216 -24.72 2.20 -1.99
N GLU A 217 -25.79 1.43 -1.82
CA GLU A 217 -26.74 1.63 -0.71
C GLU A 217 -26.08 1.43 0.66
N ASN A 218 -25.25 0.39 0.79
CA ASN A 218 -24.53 0.12 2.02
C ASN A 218 -23.41 1.14 2.27
N VAL A 219 -22.73 1.61 1.21
CA VAL A 219 -21.76 2.71 1.31
C VAL A 219 -22.43 3.97 1.81
N ASN A 220 -23.60 4.33 1.27
CA ASN A 220 -24.37 5.48 1.73
C ASN A 220 -24.79 5.36 3.20
N THR A 221 -25.21 4.17 3.61
CA THR A 221 -25.56 3.90 5.01
C THR A 221 -24.35 4.09 5.93
N GLU A 222 -23.21 3.54 5.56
CA GLU A 222 -21.95 3.71 6.32
C GLU A 222 -21.53 5.19 6.40
N LEU A 223 -21.63 5.94 5.30
CA LEU A 223 -21.34 7.38 5.28
C LEU A 223 -22.25 8.15 6.24
N LYS A 224 -23.55 7.85 6.28
CA LYS A 224 -24.51 8.46 7.23
C LYS A 224 -24.16 8.13 8.67
N GLU A 225 -23.80 6.88 8.97
CA GLU A 225 -23.36 6.44 10.30
C GLU A 225 -22.10 7.19 10.76
N LYS A 226 -21.23 7.59 9.82
CA LYS A 226 -20.06 8.44 10.05
C LYS A 226 -20.37 9.94 10.12
N GLY A 227 -21.64 10.29 10.03
CA GLY A 227 -22.12 11.67 10.16
C GLY A 227 -21.89 12.53 8.90
N ILE A 228 -21.72 11.91 7.72
CA ILE A 228 -21.74 12.61 6.43
C ILE A 228 -23.19 12.98 6.11
N SER A 229 -23.44 14.24 5.76
CA SER A 229 -24.79 14.73 5.48
C SER A 229 -25.38 14.14 4.20
N ASP A 230 -26.71 14.04 4.13
CA ASP A 230 -27.41 13.59 2.91
C ASP A 230 -27.09 14.47 1.70
N GLU A 231 -26.90 15.77 1.91
CA GLU A 231 -26.50 16.72 0.86
C GLU A 231 -25.09 16.40 0.33
N ALA A 232 -24.13 16.13 1.23
CA ALA A 232 -22.77 15.76 0.86
C ALA A 232 -22.75 14.41 0.11
N ILE A 233 -23.53 13.43 0.55
CA ILE A 233 -23.68 12.14 -0.13
C ILE A 233 -24.25 12.33 -1.54
N ALA A 234 -25.28 13.15 -1.70
CA ALA A 234 -25.87 13.43 -3.01
C ALA A 234 -24.88 14.11 -3.99
N LYS A 235 -23.95 14.95 -3.48
CA LYS A 235 -22.88 15.55 -4.28
C LYS A 235 -21.75 14.54 -4.59
N LEU A 236 -21.46 13.63 -3.67
CA LEU A 236 -20.39 12.63 -3.79
C LEU A 236 -20.69 11.56 -4.84
N GLN A 237 -21.94 11.04 -4.86
CA GLN A 237 -22.32 9.90 -5.69
C GLN A 237 -22.01 10.06 -7.18
N PRO A 238 -22.40 11.16 -7.87
CA PRO A 238 -22.14 11.32 -9.29
C PRO A 238 -20.64 11.37 -9.60
N ILE A 239 -19.79 11.74 -8.63
CA ILE A 239 -18.34 11.82 -8.80
C ILE A 239 -17.72 10.43 -8.71
N ILE A 240 -18.04 9.66 -7.66
CA ILE A 240 -17.47 8.32 -7.47
C ILE A 240 -18.00 7.30 -8.48
N LEU A 241 -19.12 7.56 -9.11
CA LEU A 241 -19.74 6.73 -10.15
C LEU A 241 -19.41 7.21 -11.56
N LEU A 242 -18.47 8.14 -11.75
CA LEU A 242 -18.05 8.59 -13.06
C LEU A 242 -17.60 7.41 -13.92
N SER A 243 -18.20 7.31 -15.11
CA SER A 243 -17.87 6.33 -16.14
C SER A 243 -17.34 7.02 -17.39
N GLY A 244 -16.80 6.23 -18.33
CA GLY A 244 -16.22 6.75 -19.56
C GLY A 244 -14.70 6.58 -19.60
N THR A 245 -14.07 7.19 -20.59
CA THR A 245 -12.62 7.20 -20.76
C THR A 245 -11.90 8.00 -19.67
N ASN A 246 -10.61 7.76 -19.50
CA ASN A 246 -9.80 8.53 -18.54
C ASN A 246 -9.85 10.04 -18.86
N ALA A 247 -9.83 10.42 -20.13
CA ALA A 247 -9.91 11.81 -20.57
C ALA A 247 -11.25 12.48 -20.18
N GLU A 248 -12.38 11.77 -20.38
CA GLU A 248 -13.71 12.25 -20.00
C GLU A 248 -13.85 12.40 -18.49
N LYS A 249 -13.34 11.43 -17.72
CA LYS A 249 -13.31 11.49 -16.24
C LYS A 249 -12.49 12.70 -15.77
N LEU A 250 -11.29 12.91 -16.33
CA LEU A 250 -10.43 14.04 -15.99
C LEU A 250 -11.07 15.40 -16.35
N ALA A 251 -11.69 15.50 -17.52
CA ALA A 251 -12.40 16.73 -17.93
C ALA A 251 -13.54 17.07 -16.96
N THR A 252 -14.29 16.07 -16.52
CA THR A 252 -15.37 16.24 -15.53
C THR A 252 -14.79 16.67 -14.18
N LEU A 253 -13.72 16.01 -13.71
CA LEU A 253 -13.06 16.36 -12.45
C LEU A 253 -12.50 17.78 -12.45
N LYS A 254 -11.92 18.26 -13.55
CA LYS A 254 -11.48 19.66 -13.68
C LYS A 254 -12.62 20.66 -13.41
N SER A 255 -13.80 20.37 -13.94
CA SER A 255 -14.98 21.23 -13.70
C SER A 255 -15.47 21.13 -12.26
N VAL A 256 -15.59 19.92 -11.73
CA VAL A 256 -16.14 19.67 -10.40
C VAL A 256 -15.21 20.17 -9.30
N LEU A 257 -13.91 20.00 -9.46
CA LEU A 257 -12.89 20.36 -8.45
C LEU A 257 -12.30 21.76 -8.64
N ALA A 258 -12.84 22.58 -9.54
CA ALA A 258 -12.30 23.92 -9.85
C ALA A 258 -12.17 24.84 -8.62
N ALA A 259 -12.97 24.64 -7.57
CA ALA A 259 -12.91 25.39 -6.32
C ALA A 259 -11.91 24.83 -5.28
N SER A 260 -11.33 23.65 -5.53
CA SER A 260 -10.33 23.02 -4.65
C SER A 260 -8.96 23.07 -5.28
N GLU A 261 -8.03 23.83 -4.71
CA GLU A 261 -6.64 23.89 -5.16
C GLU A 261 -5.96 22.51 -5.04
N THR A 262 -6.20 21.82 -3.92
CA THR A 262 -5.70 20.46 -3.67
C THR A 262 -6.23 19.48 -4.72
N GLY A 263 -7.55 19.51 -4.96
CA GLY A 263 -8.20 18.65 -5.94
C GLY A 263 -7.69 18.88 -7.36
N MET A 264 -7.56 20.14 -7.78
CA MET A 264 -7.01 20.51 -9.09
C MET A 264 -5.59 20.02 -9.27
N LYS A 265 -4.74 20.14 -8.23
CA LYS A 265 -3.38 19.61 -8.27
C LYS A 265 -3.35 18.09 -8.49
N GLY A 266 -4.25 17.36 -7.84
CA GLY A 266 -4.40 15.91 -8.04
C GLY A 266 -4.85 15.55 -9.47
N VAL A 267 -5.73 16.35 -10.07
CA VAL A 267 -6.17 16.20 -11.46
C VAL A 267 -5.01 16.43 -12.44
N GLU A 268 -4.24 17.51 -12.25
CA GLU A 268 -3.06 17.83 -13.08
C GLU A 268 -2.02 16.70 -13.04
N GLU A 269 -1.72 16.20 -11.84
CA GLU A 269 -0.79 15.08 -11.67
C GLU A 269 -1.28 13.80 -12.37
N SER A 270 -2.57 13.48 -12.22
CA SER A 270 -3.18 12.31 -12.88
C SER A 270 -3.22 12.46 -14.40
N GLU A 271 -3.51 13.65 -14.91
CA GLU A 271 -3.48 13.96 -16.34
C GLU A 271 -2.07 13.79 -16.93
N PHE A 272 -1.04 14.28 -16.23
CA PHE A 272 0.34 14.10 -16.65
C PHE A 272 0.72 12.61 -16.73
N ILE A 273 0.42 11.84 -15.68
CA ILE A 273 0.76 10.41 -15.62
C ILE A 273 0.02 9.65 -16.72
N LEU A 274 -1.30 9.79 -16.80
CA LEU A 274 -2.13 9.07 -17.77
C LEU A 274 -1.82 9.46 -19.22
N GLY A 275 -1.66 10.75 -19.50
CA GLY A 275 -1.32 11.24 -20.85
C GLY A 275 0.08 10.79 -21.30
N THR A 276 1.05 10.72 -20.37
CA THR A 276 2.38 10.20 -20.69
C THR A 276 2.31 8.70 -20.98
N LEU A 277 1.60 7.91 -20.17
CA LEU A 277 1.44 6.47 -20.38
C LEU A 277 0.68 6.15 -21.67
N GLU A 278 -0.34 6.94 -22.03
CA GLU A 278 -1.05 6.82 -23.29
C GLU A 278 -0.11 7.05 -24.48
N THR A 279 0.75 8.07 -24.42
CA THR A 279 1.73 8.38 -25.45
C THR A 279 2.77 7.26 -25.60
N MET A 280 3.19 6.64 -24.52
CA MET A 280 4.16 5.54 -24.53
C MET A 280 3.56 4.21 -24.99
N GLY A 281 2.26 4.01 -24.82
CA GLY A 281 1.51 2.82 -25.16
C GLY A 281 1.78 1.65 -24.21
N LEU A 282 0.82 1.34 -23.35
CA LEU A 282 0.85 0.14 -22.50
C LEU A 282 0.21 -1.04 -23.21
N GLN A 283 0.62 -2.27 -22.88
CA GLN A 283 -0.02 -3.50 -23.36
C GLN A 283 -1.26 -3.87 -22.53
N ASN A 284 -1.27 -3.46 -21.25
CA ASN A 284 -2.37 -3.69 -20.32
C ASN A 284 -3.23 -2.42 -20.17
N GLU A 285 -4.45 -2.62 -19.69
CA GLU A 285 -5.40 -1.52 -19.45
C GLU A 285 -4.95 -0.65 -18.28
N ILE A 286 -5.17 0.67 -18.40
CA ILE A 286 -5.02 1.63 -17.30
C ILE A 286 -6.32 2.42 -17.14
N GLU A 287 -6.82 2.51 -15.90
CA GLU A 287 -8.09 3.13 -15.57
C GLU A 287 -7.94 4.13 -14.42
N LEU A 288 -8.42 5.35 -14.62
CA LEU A 288 -8.68 6.28 -13.52
C LEU A 288 -9.92 5.78 -12.75
N ASP A 289 -9.71 5.29 -11.53
CA ASP A 289 -10.77 4.71 -10.69
C ASP A 289 -10.94 5.54 -9.41
N LEU A 290 -11.99 6.35 -9.37
CA LEU A 290 -12.28 7.23 -8.23
C LEU A 290 -12.73 6.47 -6.98
N THR A 291 -13.05 5.19 -7.10
CA THR A 291 -13.36 4.31 -5.97
C THR A 291 -12.11 3.70 -5.34
N LEU A 292 -10.96 3.78 -6.03
CA LEU A 292 -9.67 3.40 -5.46
C LEU A 292 -9.27 4.41 -4.39
N ALA A 293 -9.69 4.17 -3.17
CA ALA A 293 -9.40 4.98 -2.01
C ALA A 293 -8.52 4.26 -0.99
N ARG A 294 -8.10 3.03 -1.35
CA ARG A 294 -7.29 2.12 -0.58
C ARG A 294 -5.87 2.65 -0.42
N GLY A 295 -5.22 2.20 0.61
CA GLY A 295 -3.82 2.44 0.85
C GLY A 295 -3.55 2.73 2.32
N LEU A 296 -2.30 2.59 2.69
CA LEU A 296 -1.84 2.98 4.01
C LEU A 296 -1.96 4.51 4.14
N ASN A 297 -2.24 4.99 5.34
CA ASN A 297 -2.49 6.41 5.61
C ASN A 297 -1.30 7.34 5.29
N TYR A 298 -0.18 6.77 4.84
CA TYR A 298 1.00 7.54 4.48
C TYR A 298 1.06 7.99 3.00
N TYR A 299 0.15 7.53 2.13
CA TYR A 299 0.12 8.00 0.73
C TYR A 299 -0.36 9.44 0.64
N THR A 300 0.35 10.24 -0.18
CA THR A 300 0.18 11.69 -0.31
C THR A 300 -0.22 12.15 -1.71
N GLY A 301 -0.05 11.31 -2.72
CA GLY A 301 -0.29 11.62 -4.13
C GLY A 301 -0.97 10.47 -4.86
N ALA A 302 -0.40 10.08 -6.01
CA ALA A 302 -0.91 8.96 -6.80
C ALA A 302 -0.95 7.66 -6.00
N ILE A 303 -2.00 6.87 -6.21
CA ILE A 303 -2.19 5.54 -5.65
C ILE A 303 -2.51 4.56 -6.78
N PHE A 304 -2.02 3.33 -6.65
CA PHE A 304 -2.11 2.30 -7.69
C PHE A 304 -2.66 1.00 -7.11
N GLU A 305 -3.44 0.30 -7.93
CA GLU A 305 -3.86 -1.08 -7.67
C GLU A 305 -3.90 -1.85 -8.98
N VAL A 306 -3.43 -3.09 -8.96
CA VAL A 306 -3.44 -3.97 -10.14
C VAL A 306 -4.38 -5.13 -9.90
N LYS A 307 -5.35 -5.27 -10.79
CA LYS A 307 -6.33 -6.37 -10.77
C LYS A 307 -6.14 -7.28 -11.97
N ALA A 308 -6.16 -8.60 -11.76
CA ALA A 308 -6.22 -9.55 -12.87
C ALA A 308 -7.57 -9.49 -13.57
N LEU A 309 -7.55 -9.62 -14.92
CA LEU A 309 -8.77 -9.64 -15.72
C LEU A 309 -9.30 -11.05 -15.97
N ASP A 310 -8.43 -12.06 -15.97
CA ASP A 310 -8.78 -13.42 -16.35
C ASP A 310 -9.18 -14.32 -15.16
N VAL A 311 -8.97 -13.86 -13.92
CA VAL A 311 -9.27 -14.63 -12.69
C VAL A 311 -9.81 -13.72 -11.61
N GLN A 312 -10.77 -14.26 -10.84
CA GLN A 312 -11.29 -13.55 -9.66
C GLN A 312 -10.37 -13.78 -8.46
N ILE A 313 -9.40 -12.88 -8.30
CA ILE A 313 -8.55 -12.78 -7.12
C ILE A 313 -8.59 -11.35 -6.61
N GLY A 314 -8.14 -11.12 -5.39
CA GLY A 314 -7.95 -9.76 -4.87
C GLY A 314 -6.89 -9.00 -5.68
N SER A 315 -6.59 -7.78 -5.25
CA SER A 315 -5.49 -7.00 -5.79
C SER A 315 -4.18 -7.81 -5.81
N ILE A 316 -3.46 -7.77 -6.93
CA ILE A 316 -2.18 -8.48 -7.08
C ILE A 316 -1.06 -7.65 -6.49
N THR A 317 -1.05 -6.36 -6.81
CA THR A 317 -0.10 -5.39 -6.27
C THR A 317 -0.77 -4.04 -6.08
N GLY A 318 -0.16 -3.19 -5.31
CA GLY A 318 -0.60 -1.82 -5.09
C GLY A 318 0.54 -0.99 -4.54
N GLY A 319 0.41 0.32 -4.68
CA GLY A 319 1.44 1.25 -4.27
C GLY A 319 0.95 2.69 -4.32
N GLY A 320 1.88 3.62 -4.27
CA GLY A 320 1.59 5.03 -4.37
C GLY A 320 2.73 5.92 -3.90
N ARG A 321 2.51 7.24 -4.02
CA ARG A 321 3.45 8.26 -3.55
C ARG A 321 3.31 8.49 -2.05
N TYR A 322 4.46 8.58 -1.37
CA TYR A 322 4.57 8.84 0.06
C TYR A 322 5.70 9.86 0.32
N ASP A 323 5.33 11.08 0.69
CA ASP A 323 6.31 12.17 0.82
C ASP A 323 6.83 12.35 2.25
N ASN A 324 6.21 11.69 3.24
CA ASN A 324 6.50 11.92 4.65
C ASN A 324 6.96 10.67 5.41
N LEU A 325 7.14 9.54 4.74
CA LEU A 325 7.43 8.28 5.42
C LEU A 325 8.77 8.29 6.15
N THR A 326 9.81 8.87 5.53
CA THR A 326 11.13 9.04 6.17
C THR A 326 11.10 10.05 7.33
N GLY A 327 10.15 10.98 7.32
CA GLY A 327 9.94 11.94 8.39
C GLY A 327 9.62 11.30 9.74
N VAL A 328 8.99 10.14 9.73
CA VAL A 328 8.72 9.32 10.93
C VAL A 328 10.02 8.90 11.63
N PHE A 329 11.13 8.83 10.91
CA PHE A 329 12.46 8.50 11.40
C PHE A 329 13.39 9.72 11.47
N GLY A 330 12.82 10.96 11.40
CA GLY A 330 13.55 12.21 11.57
C GLY A 330 14.15 12.81 10.30
N MET A 331 13.86 12.25 9.11
CA MET A 331 14.30 12.78 7.82
C MET A 331 13.09 13.29 7.02
N THR A 332 12.77 14.56 7.18
CA THR A 332 11.65 15.23 6.49
C THR A 332 12.00 15.68 5.09
N GLY A 333 10.99 15.87 4.22
CA GLY A 333 11.17 16.45 2.88
C GLY A 333 11.76 15.50 1.86
N VAL A 334 11.69 14.20 2.07
CA VAL A 334 12.11 13.18 1.11
C VAL A 334 10.87 12.53 0.51
N SER A 335 10.60 12.87 -0.74
CA SER A 335 9.53 12.28 -1.53
C SER A 335 9.88 10.84 -1.91
N GLY A 336 8.88 9.96 -1.92
CA GLY A 336 9.01 8.59 -2.35
C GLY A 336 7.75 8.10 -3.06
N VAL A 337 7.95 7.15 -3.96
CA VAL A 337 6.86 6.43 -4.63
C VAL A 337 7.29 4.98 -4.84
N GLY A 338 6.34 4.05 -4.66
CA GLY A 338 6.64 2.62 -4.77
C GLY A 338 5.42 1.76 -5.09
N ILE A 339 5.70 0.53 -5.48
CA ILE A 339 4.73 -0.54 -5.77
C ILE A 339 5.14 -1.83 -5.08
#